data_1dedb92f7f3fbdb3653a1ff01e1105cc
#
_entry.id   1dedb92f7f3fbdb3653a1ff01e1105cc
#
_cell.length_a   1.000
_cell.length_b   1.000
_cell.length_c   1.000
_cell.angle_alpha   90.00
_cell.angle_beta   90.00
_cell.angle_gamma   90.00
#
_symmetry.space_group_name_H-M   'P 1'
#
loop_
_entity.id
_entity.type
_entity.pdbx_description
1 polymer ?
#
loop_
_entity_poly.entity_id
_entity_poly.type
_entity_poly.pdbx_seq_one_letter_code
_entity_poly.pdbx_strand_id
1 'polypeptide(L)'
;MANALTLTALTEVIFRARDVVAKEPTGYIQGCTVNSARDGVSINGTVQSFVTPAATVNNSATPAMTVPAPDAQTVAAKTMTIGQVARVAVPLNGEDRLKLQNTAGYEKWLQDTFAQSMRGIRNTIEAHCASIAQLGASRAYGTAGTNPFANKLIDAVPFVRQILVDNGAPMDDQLSLAVSTTSGTYIRTIPNLYKANEAGSEATLRRGEILNLSNLSIRETSQPVTTVAGTGANYVVNGATAVGATSIVLKTGTGTVVPGDVVTIGNYKYVVVTGVAAPGTIVIAEPGLRAAAADGDTVTLAAAYNCNTAFHRSAIELVMRPPALPAGGDIAIERMTVQDDIGLVYEIAMYKGYLMNSFEIVTYYQAKAWNSKYIATLMG
;
A
#
# COMPACT_ATOMS: atom_id res chain seq x y z
N MET A 1 41.64 7.78 -26.35
CA MET A 1 40.61 6.74 -26.63
C MET A 1 39.32 7.19 -25.94
N ALA A 2 38.26 7.47 -26.69
CA ALA A 2 36.97 7.81 -26.10
C ALA A 2 36.41 6.56 -25.46
N ASN A 3 36.34 6.52 -24.13
CA ASN A 3 35.65 5.44 -23.40
C ASN A 3 34.24 5.35 -23.94
N ALA A 4 33.89 4.23 -24.56
CA ALA A 4 32.52 3.97 -24.96
C ALA A 4 31.65 3.99 -23.68
N LEU A 5 30.60 4.78 -23.68
CA LEU A 5 29.65 4.81 -22.58
C LEU A 5 28.86 3.51 -22.61
N THR A 6 29.09 2.64 -21.62
CA THR A 6 28.42 1.36 -21.44
C THR A 6 27.79 1.32 -20.06
N LEU A 7 26.73 0.53 -19.88
CA LEU A 7 26.14 0.33 -18.55
C LEU A 7 27.14 -0.31 -17.59
N THR A 8 28.00 -1.19 -18.10
CA THR A 8 29.08 -1.79 -17.33
C THR A 8 30.04 -0.72 -16.79
N ALA A 9 30.40 0.29 -17.59
CA ALA A 9 31.21 1.42 -17.14
C ALA A 9 30.49 2.32 -16.14
N LEU A 10 29.15 2.36 -16.17
CA LEU A 10 28.32 3.13 -15.27
C LEU A 10 27.85 2.35 -14.05
N THR A 11 28.19 1.07 -13.92
CA THR A 11 27.74 0.21 -12.83
C THR A 11 27.99 0.86 -11.46
N GLU A 12 29.16 1.40 -11.24
CA GLU A 12 29.52 2.06 -9.98
C GLU A 12 28.66 3.31 -9.72
N VAL A 13 28.39 4.12 -10.76
CA VAL A 13 27.54 5.31 -10.68
C VAL A 13 26.09 4.92 -10.35
N ILE A 14 25.59 3.84 -10.96
CA ILE A 14 24.24 3.33 -10.73
C ILE A 14 24.09 2.79 -9.29
N PHE A 15 25.07 2.04 -8.80
CA PHE A 15 25.05 1.56 -7.42
C PHE A 15 25.18 2.70 -6.41
N ARG A 16 26.01 3.69 -6.66
CA ARG A 16 26.07 4.91 -5.84
C ARG A 16 24.74 5.68 -5.89
N ALA A 17 24.10 5.78 -7.05
CA ALA A 17 22.77 6.38 -7.18
C ALA A 17 21.75 5.62 -6.32
N ARG A 18 21.72 4.29 -6.39
CA ARG A 18 20.87 3.43 -5.55
C ARG A 18 21.07 3.71 -4.07
N ASP A 19 22.31 3.83 -3.61
CA ASP A 19 22.64 4.04 -2.19
C ASP A 19 22.25 5.44 -1.71
N VAL A 20 22.15 6.41 -2.63
CA VAL A 20 21.71 7.80 -2.34
C VAL A 20 20.20 7.97 -2.53
N VAL A 21 19.54 7.02 -3.22
CA VAL A 21 18.10 7.10 -3.48
C VAL A 21 17.33 7.31 -2.19
N ALA A 22 16.62 8.37 -2.25
CA ALA A 22 15.47 8.74 -1.45
C ALA A 22 15.46 8.30 -0.02
N LYS A 23 15.72 9.21 0.73
CA LYS A 23 15.44 9.26 2.17
C LYS A 23 13.98 9.62 2.45
N GLU A 24 13.09 9.65 1.44
CA GLU A 24 11.66 9.84 1.67
C GLU A 24 11.07 8.63 2.39
N PRO A 25 10.26 8.84 3.43
CA PRO A 25 9.68 7.72 4.16
C PRO A 25 8.68 6.96 3.30
N THR A 26 8.84 5.64 3.23
CA THR A 26 8.00 4.70 2.49
C THR A 26 7.38 3.70 3.47
N GLY A 27 6.32 4.14 4.14
CA GLY A 27 5.69 3.36 5.23
C GLY A 27 4.96 2.13 4.74
N TYR A 28 4.30 2.21 3.59
CA TYR A 28 3.53 1.10 3.03
C TYR A 28 4.43 0.02 2.41
N ILE A 29 5.40 0.39 1.58
CA ILE A 29 6.32 -0.59 0.95
C ILE A 29 7.07 -1.39 2.02
N GLN A 30 7.57 -0.72 3.07
CA GLN A 30 8.28 -1.40 4.15
C GLN A 30 7.38 -2.28 5.03
N GLY A 31 6.10 -1.95 5.11
CA GLY A 31 5.11 -2.69 5.90
C GLY A 31 4.48 -3.87 5.18
N CYS A 32 4.49 -3.92 3.85
CA CYS A 32 3.87 -4.98 3.05
C CYS A 32 4.84 -6.12 2.71
N THR A 33 4.30 -7.20 2.13
CA THR A 33 5.11 -8.29 1.59
C THR A 33 5.57 -7.91 0.19
N VAL A 34 6.88 -7.80 -0.04
CA VAL A 34 7.45 -7.55 -1.35
C VAL A 34 7.83 -8.87 -2.02
N ASN A 35 7.21 -9.15 -3.15
CA ASN A 35 7.47 -10.31 -4.00
C ASN A 35 8.16 -9.85 -5.29
N SER A 36 9.48 -9.80 -5.25
CA SER A 36 10.29 -9.38 -6.38
C SER A 36 11.02 -10.57 -6.98
N ALA A 37 11.02 -10.70 -8.30
CA ALA A 37 11.84 -11.63 -9.03
C ALA A 37 12.45 -10.95 -10.25
N ARG A 38 13.55 -11.55 -10.75
CA ARG A 38 14.28 -11.03 -11.92
C ARG A 38 13.73 -11.58 -13.25
N ASP A 39 12.80 -12.52 -13.17
CA ASP A 39 12.17 -13.08 -14.36
C ASP A 39 11.24 -12.06 -14.99
N GLY A 40 11.39 -11.83 -16.28
CA GLY A 40 10.57 -10.88 -17.04
C GLY A 40 9.10 -11.33 -17.11
N VAL A 41 8.19 -10.37 -16.99
CA VAL A 41 6.76 -10.62 -17.13
C VAL A 41 6.15 -9.69 -18.17
N SER A 42 5.09 -10.15 -18.85
CA SER A 42 4.28 -9.30 -19.72
C SER A 42 3.29 -8.47 -18.91
N ILE A 43 2.91 -7.30 -19.43
CA ILE A 43 1.74 -6.57 -18.94
C ILE A 43 0.52 -7.50 -19.02
N ASN A 44 -0.32 -7.49 -18.00
CA ASN A 44 -1.42 -8.42 -17.77
C ASN A 44 -0.99 -9.88 -17.51
N GLY A 45 0.30 -10.14 -17.32
CA GLY A 45 0.78 -11.40 -16.77
C GLY A 45 0.25 -11.62 -15.35
N THR A 46 -0.07 -12.86 -15.02
CA THR A 46 -0.62 -13.23 -13.71
C THR A 46 0.46 -13.85 -12.83
N VAL A 47 0.52 -13.38 -11.58
CA VAL A 47 1.31 -14.01 -10.53
C VAL A 47 0.34 -14.70 -9.57
N GLN A 48 0.66 -15.93 -9.19
CA GLN A 48 -0.15 -16.69 -8.23
C GLN A 48 0.39 -16.51 -6.82
N SER A 49 -0.51 -16.28 -5.88
CA SER A 49 -0.22 -16.29 -4.44
C SER A 49 -1.14 -17.30 -3.77
N PHE A 50 -0.61 -18.05 -2.81
CA PHE A 50 -1.38 -19.04 -2.07
C PHE A 50 -1.91 -18.41 -0.78
N VAL A 51 -3.23 -18.38 -0.65
CA VAL A 51 -3.89 -17.90 0.57
C VAL A 51 -4.60 -19.08 1.22
N THR A 52 -4.21 -19.40 2.45
CA THR A 52 -4.87 -20.44 3.23
C THR A 52 -6.20 -19.90 3.77
N PRO A 53 -7.34 -20.52 3.43
CA PRO A 53 -8.63 -20.12 4.00
C PRO A 53 -8.69 -20.46 5.48
N ALA A 54 -9.55 -19.77 6.22
CA ALA A 54 -9.83 -20.12 7.61
C ALA A 54 -10.46 -21.53 7.69
N ALA A 55 -10.00 -22.34 8.65
CA ALA A 55 -10.57 -23.66 8.88
C ALA A 55 -12.01 -23.55 9.42
N THR A 56 -12.91 -24.35 8.88
CA THR A 56 -14.26 -24.51 9.41
C THR A 56 -14.21 -25.57 10.53
N VAL A 57 -14.60 -25.17 11.74
CA VAL A 57 -14.68 -26.12 12.86
C VAL A 57 -16.08 -26.69 12.94
N ASN A 58 -16.22 -28.00 12.81
CA ASN A 58 -17.47 -28.71 13.01
C ASN A 58 -17.57 -29.16 14.48
N ASN A 59 -18.52 -28.59 15.19
CA ASN A 59 -18.73 -28.87 16.65
C ASN A 59 -19.72 -30.01 16.88
N SER A 60 -20.18 -30.72 15.85
CA SER A 60 -21.08 -31.85 16.01
C SER A 60 -20.42 -33.18 15.58
N ALA A 61 -20.39 -34.15 16.45
CA ALA A 61 -20.00 -35.51 16.15
C ALA A 61 -21.22 -36.44 16.37
N THR A 62 -21.86 -36.85 15.27
CA THR A 62 -22.93 -37.83 15.31
C THR A 62 -22.32 -39.20 15.03
N PRO A 63 -22.49 -40.20 15.97
CA PRO A 63 -22.02 -41.56 15.70
C PRO A 63 -22.67 -42.13 14.43
N ALA A 64 -21.86 -42.55 13.49
CA ALA A 64 -22.31 -43.16 12.22
C ALA A 64 -21.39 -44.31 11.83
N MET A 65 -21.93 -45.25 11.09
CA MET A 65 -21.18 -46.42 10.56
C MET A 65 -20.14 -46.03 9.49
N THR A 66 -20.26 -44.84 8.91
CA THR A 66 -19.34 -44.29 7.91
C THR A 66 -18.54 -43.13 8.49
N VAL A 67 -17.26 -43.07 8.12
CA VAL A 67 -16.41 -41.92 8.48
C VAL A 67 -17.02 -40.65 7.90
N PRO A 68 -17.15 -39.57 8.69
CA PRO A 68 -17.60 -38.28 8.17
C PRO A 68 -16.77 -37.82 6.99
N ALA A 69 -17.43 -37.25 5.97
CA ALA A 69 -16.71 -36.65 4.87
C ALA A 69 -15.80 -35.51 5.40
N PRO A 70 -14.54 -35.43 4.93
CA PRO A 70 -13.67 -34.34 5.33
C PRO A 70 -14.27 -33.02 4.88
N ASP A 71 -14.26 -32.03 5.75
CA ASP A 71 -14.62 -30.66 5.38
C ASP A 71 -13.65 -30.19 4.28
N ALA A 72 -14.20 -29.77 3.13
CA ALA A 72 -13.42 -29.42 1.98
C ALA A 72 -12.64 -28.10 2.24
N GLN A 73 -11.41 -28.23 2.70
CA GLN A 73 -10.45 -27.13 2.66
C GLN A 73 -9.79 -27.10 1.29
N THR A 74 -10.29 -26.22 0.42
CA THR A 74 -9.65 -25.97 -0.88
C THR A 74 -8.55 -24.95 -0.73
N VAL A 75 -7.31 -25.32 -1.05
CA VAL A 75 -6.23 -24.37 -1.25
C VAL A 75 -6.53 -23.59 -2.53
N ALA A 76 -7.07 -22.39 -2.38
CA ALA A 76 -7.35 -21.53 -3.53
C ALA A 76 -6.08 -20.74 -3.88
N ALA A 77 -5.54 -20.96 -5.07
CA ALA A 77 -4.56 -20.05 -5.64
C ALA A 77 -5.28 -18.74 -6.02
N LYS A 78 -4.92 -17.65 -5.38
CA LYS A 78 -5.38 -16.31 -5.78
C LYS A 78 -4.40 -15.72 -6.78
N THR A 79 -4.91 -15.17 -7.86
CA THR A 79 -4.10 -14.56 -8.91
C THR A 79 -4.10 -13.04 -8.79
N MET A 80 -2.94 -12.44 -9.07
CA MET A 80 -2.76 -11.00 -9.21
C MET A 80 -2.27 -10.72 -10.63
N THR A 81 -2.96 -9.84 -11.34
CA THR A 81 -2.58 -9.40 -12.68
C THR A 81 -1.74 -8.14 -12.57
N ILE A 82 -0.56 -8.13 -13.16
CA ILE A 82 0.34 -6.97 -13.17
C ILE A 82 -0.16 -5.98 -14.22
N GLY A 83 -0.69 -4.86 -13.78
CA GLY A 83 -1.28 -3.84 -14.66
C GLY A 83 -0.59 -2.47 -14.61
N GLN A 84 0.38 -2.27 -13.72
CA GLN A 84 1.04 -0.98 -13.54
C GLN A 84 2.46 -0.99 -14.09
N VAL A 85 2.83 0.11 -14.71
CA VAL A 85 4.17 0.36 -15.25
C VAL A 85 4.70 1.66 -14.68
N ALA A 86 5.89 1.64 -14.11
CA ALA A 86 6.64 2.84 -13.80
C ALA A 86 7.88 2.90 -14.67
N ARG A 87 8.02 3.98 -15.41
CA ARG A 87 9.08 4.18 -16.39
C ARG A 87 9.59 5.61 -16.36
N VAL A 88 10.92 5.76 -16.37
CA VAL A 88 11.58 7.05 -16.55
C VAL A 88 12.62 6.90 -17.65
N ALA A 89 12.56 7.76 -18.66
CA ALA A 89 13.54 7.83 -19.72
C ALA A 89 14.41 9.08 -19.54
N VAL A 90 15.73 8.90 -19.55
CA VAL A 90 16.71 9.95 -19.41
C VAL A 90 17.46 10.09 -20.75
N PRO A 91 17.11 11.08 -21.58
CA PRO A 91 17.82 11.32 -22.82
C PRO A 91 19.15 12.02 -22.55
N LEU A 92 20.18 11.65 -23.28
CA LEU A 92 21.50 12.28 -23.26
C LEU A 92 21.98 12.47 -24.70
N ASN A 93 21.96 13.69 -25.19
CA ASN A 93 22.48 14.02 -26.52
C ASN A 93 24.00 14.25 -26.48
N GLY A 94 24.63 14.24 -27.64
CA GLY A 94 26.08 14.42 -27.77
C GLY A 94 26.59 15.78 -27.32
N GLU A 95 25.79 16.85 -27.51
CA GLU A 95 26.13 18.20 -27.07
C GLU A 95 26.10 18.37 -25.56
N ASP A 96 25.06 17.85 -24.90
CA ASP A 96 24.96 17.90 -23.45
C ASP A 96 26.05 17.06 -22.78
N ARG A 97 26.39 15.92 -23.39
CA ARG A 97 27.53 15.11 -22.95
C ARG A 97 28.83 15.90 -23.00
N LEU A 98 29.08 16.63 -24.10
CA LEU A 98 30.29 17.43 -24.28
C LEU A 98 30.36 18.58 -23.26
N LYS A 99 29.24 19.28 -23.05
CA LYS A 99 29.14 20.33 -22.01
C LYS A 99 29.42 19.79 -20.61
N LEU A 100 28.88 18.65 -20.28
CA LEU A 100 29.06 18.01 -18.97
C LEU A 100 30.48 17.46 -18.78
N GLN A 101 31.11 16.90 -19.81
CA GLN A 101 32.49 16.41 -19.76
C GLN A 101 33.51 17.51 -19.54
N ASN A 102 33.26 18.71 -20.12
CA ASN A 102 34.11 19.86 -19.90
C ASN A 102 34.01 20.49 -18.49
N THR A 103 33.00 20.07 -17.72
CA THR A 103 32.75 20.56 -16.38
C THR A 103 32.87 19.38 -15.43
N ALA A 104 33.85 19.00 -14.83
CA ALA A 104 34.09 17.88 -13.88
C ALA A 104 32.88 17.26 -13.12
N GLY A 105 31.67 17.44 -13.63
CA GLY A 105 30.37 17.08 -13.01
C GLY A 105 29.58 15.99 -13.71
N TYR A 106 30.10 15.38 -14.78
CA TYR A 106 29.33 14.42 -15.59
C TYR A 106 28.89 13.18 -14.80
N GLU A 107 29.79 12.56 -14.04
CA GLU A 107 29.47 11.38 -13.24
C GLU A 107 28.47 11.73 -12.13
N LYS A 108 28.66 12.87 -11.48
CA LYS A 108 27.73 13.34 -10.45
C LYS A 108 26.34 13.62 -11.01
N TRP A 109 26.27 14.28 -12.17
CA TRP A 109 24.99 14.55 -12.84
C TRP A 109 24.26 13.24 -13.19
N LEU A 110 24.95 12.24 -13.71
CA LEU A 110 24.37 10.92 -13.97
C LEU A 110 23.87 10.27 -12.70
N GLN A 111 24.71 10.26 -11.65
CA GLN A 111 24.32 9.71 -10.34
C GLN A 111 23.07 10.39 -9.81
N ASP A 112 23.02 11.71 -9.80
CA ASP A 112 21.88 12.48 -9.29
C ASP A 112 20.62 12.23 -10.15
N THR A 113 20.78 12.12 -11.46
CA THR A 113 19.66 11.86 -12.38
C THR A 113 19.08 10.45 -12.20
N PHE A 114 19.92 9.44 -12.07
CA PHE A 114 19.48 8.08 -11.76
C PHE A 114 18.81 8.00 -10.38
N ALA A 115 19.39 8.66 -9.36
CA ALA A 115 18.83 8.72 -8.03
C ALA A 115 17.44 9.37 -8.03
N GLN A 116 17.26 10.49 -8.73
CA GLN A 116 15.96 11.16 -8.84
C GLN A 116 14.94 10.31 -9.61
N SER A 117 15.36 9.60 -10.66
CA SER A 117 14.51 8.72 -11.43
C SER A 117 14.00 7.54 -10.58
N MET A 118 14.89 6.87 -9.85
CA MET A 118 14.52 5.77 -8.93
C MET A 118 13.62 6.27 -7.81
N ARG A 119 13.88 7.48 -7.26
CA ARG A 119 13.02 8.13 -6.26
C ARG A 119 11.62 8.35 -6.79
N GLY A 120 11.46 8.87 -8.01
CA GLY A 120 10.16 9.08 -8.64
C GLY A 120 9.37 7.78 -8.77
N ILE A 121 10.02 6.70 -9.24
CA ILE A 121 9.40 5.38 -9.34
C ILE A 121 8.99 4.85 -7.95
N ARG A 122 9.87 4.95 -6.95
CA ARG A 122 9.59 4.51 -5.57
C ARG A 122 8.38 5.22 -4.98
N ASN A 123 8.28 6.54 -5.17
CA ASN A 123 7.13 7.32 -4.69
C ASN A 123 5.82 6.92 -5.40
N THR A 124 5.88 6.62 -6.69
CA THR A 124 4.72 6.14 -7.45
C THR A 124 4.23 4.79 -6.93
N ILE A 125 5.15 3.87 -6.62
CA ILE A 125 4.82 2.56 -6.03
C ILE A 125 4.25 2.73 -4.62
N GLU A 126 4.83 3.61 -3.79
CA GLU A 126 4.32 3.91 -2.45
C GLU A 126 2.89 4.44 -2.49
N ALA A 127 2.60 5.40 -3.38
CA ALA A 127 1.25 5.95 -3.56
C ALA A 127 0.24 4.86 -4.01
N HIS A 128 0.67 3.96 -4.88
CA HIS A 128 -0.16 2.83 -5.29
C HIS A 128 -0.44 1.86 -4.12
N CYS A 129 0.59 1.50 -3.34
CA CYS A 129 0.41 0.66 -2.15
C CYS A 129 -0.54 1.33 -1.13
N ALA A 130 -0.41 2.64 -0.93
CA ALA A 130 -1.28 3.41 -0.04
C ALA A 130 -2.75 3.38 -0.51
N SER A 131 -3.01 3.53 -1.81
CA SER A 131 -4.36 3.46 -2.37
C SER A 131 -4.98 2.07 -2.22
N ILE A 132 -4.19 1.01 -2.46
CA ILE A 132 -4.65 -0.38 -2.27
C ILE A 132 -4.93 -0.68 -0.79
N ALA A 133 -4.11 -0.17 0.13
CA ALA A 133 -4.34 -0.31 1.56
C ALA A 133 -5.65 0.37 2.00
N GLN A 134 -5.92 1.57 1.50
CA GLN A 134 -7.15 2.32 1.77
C GLN A 134 -8.39 1.57 1.25
N LEU A 135 -8.37 1.14 -0.02
CA LEU A 135 -9.49 0.43 -0.64
C LEU A 135 -9.70 -0.97 -0.05
N GLY A 136 -8.62 -1.59 0.44
CA GLY A 136 -8.66 -2.92 1.04
C GLY A 136 -9.01 -2.95 2.53
N ALA A 137 -9.18 -1.82 3.18
CA ALA A 137 -9.45 -1.78 4.63
C ALA A 137 -10.86 -2.30 4.98
N SER A 138 -10.97 -2.98 6.12
CA SER A 138 -12.24 -3.55 6.60
C SER A 138 -13.13 -2.52 7.27
N ARG A 139 -12.58 -1.87 8.29
CA ARG A 139 -13.27 -0.90 9.14
C ARG A 139 -12.42 0.33 9.35
N ALA A 140 -13.05 1.41 9.82
CA ALA A 140 -12.38 2.66 10.12
C ALA A 140 -12.62 3.13 11.55
N TYR A 141 -11.66 3.88 12.09
CA TYR A 141 -11.75 4.63 13.33
C TYR A 141 -11.38 6.08 13.09
N GLY A 142 -11.86 6.99 13.94
CA GLY A 142 -11.56 8.41 13.83
C GLY A 142 -12.68 9.22 13.19
N THR A 143 -12.44 10.50 12.97
CA THR A 143 -13.38 11.44 12.36
C THR A 143 -12.72 12.12 11.16
N ALA A 144 -13.41 12.12 10.03
CA ALA A 144 -12.93 12.77 8.82
C ALA A 144 -12.64 14.26 9.05
N GLY A 145 -11.51 14.74 8.54
CA GLY A 145 -11.06 16.12 8.66
C GLY A 145 -10.49 16.51 10.02
N THR A 146 -10.39 15.57 10.95
CA THR A 146 -9.78 15.79 12.27
C THR A 146 -8.60 14.85 12.46
N ASN A 147 -7.40 15.38 12.57
CA ASN A 147 -6.24 14.54 12.79
C ASN A 147 -6.39 13.75 14.10
N PRO A 148 -6.25 12.41 14.09
CA PRO A 148 -6.51 11.56 15.25
C PRO A 148 -5.56 11.82 16.43
N PHE A 149 -4.45 12.52 16.21
CA PHE A 149 -3.46 12.87 17.21
C PHE A 149 -3.49 14.36 17.60
N ALA A 150 -4.47 15.14 17.11
CA ALA A 150 -4.59 16.57 17.36
C ALA A 150 -4.74 16.91 18.86
N ASN A 151 -5.40 16.03 19.62
CA ASN A 151 -5.58 16.18 21.06
C ASN A 151 -4.33 15.82 21.89
N LYS A 152 -3.20 15.54 21.23
CA LYS A 152 -1.95 15.12 21.88
C LYS A 152 -2.09 13.83 22.71
N LEU A 153 -2.98 12.92 22.28
CA LEU A 153 -3.24 11.63 22.90
C LEU A 153 -2.90 10.50 21.91
N ILE A 154 -2.54 9.35 22.45
CA ILE A 154 -2.17 8.14 21.69
C ILE A 154 -3.36 7.18 21.55
N ASP A 155 -4.49 7.51 22.13
CA ASP A 155 -5.67 6.65 22.27
C ASP A 155 -6.25 6.14 20.93
N ALA A 156 -6.03 6.83 19.82
CA ALA A 156 -6.45 6.37 18.51
C ALA A 156 -5.77 5.06 18.06
N VAL A 157 -4.53 4.80 18.48
CA VAL A 157 -3.76 3.62 18.08
C VAL A 157 -4.34 2.33 18.68
N PRO A 158 -4.64 2.23 19.99
CA PRO A 158 -5.34 1.08 20.57
C PRO A 158 -6.68 0.75 19.88
N PHE A 159 -7.47 1.76 19.50
CA PHE A 159 -8.76 1.53 18.84
C PHE A 159 -8.62 0.93 17.44
N VAL A 160 -7.63 1.40 16.66
CA VAL A 160 -7.35 0.77 15.36
C VAL A 160 -6.81 -0.65 15.54
N ARG A 161 -5.93 -0.85 16.53
CA ARG A 161 -5.46 -2.19 16.90
C ARG A 161 -6.62 -3.11 17.30
N GLN A 162 -7.59 -2.61 18.06
CA GLN A 162 -8.80 -3.38 18.44
C GLN A 162 -9.52 -3.91 17.20
N ILE A 163 -9.65 -3.11 16.13
CA ILE A 163 -10.28 -3.56 14.88
C ILE A 163 -9.54 -4.78 14.30
N LEU A 164 -8.20 -4.75 14.29
CA LEU A 164 -7.39 -5.87 13.80
C LEU A 164 -7.54 -7.12 14.66
N VAL A 165 -7.51 -6.96 15.99
CA VAL A 165 -7.72 -8.06 16.95
C VAL A 165 -9.09 -8.68 16.79
N ASP A 166 -10.13 -7.86 16.73
CA ASP A 166 -11.52 -8.29 16.55
C ASP A 166 -11.72 -9.10 15.25
N ASN A 167 -10.95 -8.78 14.21
CA ASN A 167 -10.99 -9.46 12.93
C ASN A 167 -10.09 -10.70 12.88
N GLY A 168 -9.35 -11.02 13.96
CA GLY A 168 -8.48 -12.17 14.05
C GLY A 168 -7.14 -12.02 13.35
N ALA A 169 -6.62 -10.78 13.22
CA ALA A 169 -5.29 -10.57 12.68
C ALA A 169 -4.22 -11.16 13.61
N PRO A 170 -3.13 -11.76 13.08
CA PRO A 170 -2.01 -12.20 13.89
C PRO A 170 -1.40 -11.05 14.69
N MET A 171 -1.14 -11.26 15.98
CA MET A 171 -0.60 -10.25 16.90
C MET A 171 0.91 -10.48 17.09
N ASP A 172 1.63 -10.51 15.98
CA ASP A 172 3.09 -10.59 15.95
C ASP A 172 3.72 -9.20 15.69
N ASP A 173 5.05 -9.16 15.57
CA ASP A 173 5.81 -7.91 15.30
C ASP A 173 5.68 -7.41 13.85
N GLN A 174 4.83 -8.02 13.03
CA GLN A 174 4.63 -7.66 11.61
C GLN A 174 3.44 -6.72 11.39
N LEU A 175 2.89 -6.17 12.46
CA LEU A 175 1.86 -5.14 12.40
C LEU A 175 2.48 -3.77 12.19
N SER A 176 1.99 -3.04 11.22
CA SER A 176 2.45 -1.70 10.87
C SER A 176 1.28 -0.71 10.87
N LEU A 177 1.54 0.51 11.30
CA LEU A 177 0.65 1.67 11.13
C LEU A 177 1.35 2.68 10.24
N ALA A 178 0.93 2.76 8.98
CA ALA A 178 1.40 3.80 8.06
C ALA A 178 0.62 5.09 8.31
N VAL A 179 1.33 6.17 8.60
CA VAL A 179 0.76 7.48 8.90
C VAL A 179 1.27 8.54 7.93
N SER A 180 0.44 9.54 7.65
CA SER A 180 0.86 10.71 6.90
C SER A 180 1.94 11.50 7.67
N THR A 181 2.76 12.27 6.97
CA THR A 181 3.75 13.16 7.59
C THR A 181 3.11 14.16 8.56
N THR A 182 1.89 14.62 8.25
CA THR A 182 1.11 15.48 9.15
C THR A 182 0.78 14.75 10.45
N SER A 183 0.25 13.54 10.38
CA SER A 183 -0.04 12.71 11.57
C SER A 183 1.24 12.38 12.33
N GLY A 184 2.33 12.08 11.64
CA GLY A 184 3.64 11.85 12.25
C GLY A 184 4.17 13.07 13.02
N THR A 185 3.94 14.29 12.49
CA THR A 185 4.28 15.53 13.21
C THR A 185 3.48 15.66 14.50
N TYR A 186 2.15 15.42 14.45
CA TYR A 186 1.34 15.45 15.67
C TYR A 186 1.78 14.41 16.71
N ILE A 187 2.09 13.18 16.28
CA ILE A 187 2.60 12.15 17.18
C ILE A 187 3.86 12.62 17.92
N ARG A 188 4.82 13.25 17.19
CA ARG A 188 6.04 13.78 17.79
C ARG A 188 5.81 14.95 18.75
N THR A 189 4.65 15.60 18.72
CA THR A 189 4.30 16.68 19.67
C THR A 189 3.59 16.18 20.92
N ILE A 190 3.35 14.87 21.07
CA ILE A 190 2.70 14.30 22.24
C ILE A 190 3.64 14.37 23.46
N PRO A 191 3.25 15.07 24.55
CA PRO A 191 4.14 15.32 25.66
C PRO A 191 4.72 14.06 26.31
N ASN A 192 3.94 12.99 26.40
CA ASN A 192 4.34 11.74 27.05
C ASN A 192 5.47 11.01 26.31
N LEU A 193 5.69 11.32 25.04
CA LEU A 193 6.74 10.69 24.23
C LEU A 193 8.10 11.38 24.38
N TYR A 194 8.17 12.64 24.84
CA TYR A 194 9.44 13.34 25.00
C TYR A 194 9.74 13.83 26.40
N LYS A 195 8.89 13.58 27.38
CA LYS A 195 9.27 13.75 28.77
C LYS A 195 10.22 12.64 29.18
N ALA A 196 11.38 13.01 29.74
CA ALA A 196 12.46 12.09 30.07
C ALA A 196 12.04 10.91 30.99
N ASN A 197 11.09 11.16 31.90
CA ASN A 197 10.57 10.18 32.84
C ASN A 197 9.45 9.30 32.28
N GLU A 198 8.88 9.65 31.12
CA GLU A 198 7.74 8.96 30.52
C GLU A 198 8.10 8.30 29.18
N ALA A 199 9.16 8.76 28.51
CA ALA A 199 9.53 8.35 27.15
C ALA A 199 10.12 6.93 27.04
N GLY A 200 10.56 6.33 28.13
CA GLY A 200 11.04 4.93 28.18
C GLY A 200 12.37 4.66 27.45
N SER A 201 12.82 5.49 26.52
CA SER A 201 14.09 5.32 25.81
C SER A 201 14.75 6.64 25.39
N GLU A 202 16.09 6.64 25.33
CA GLU A 202 16.90 7.77 24.89
C GLU A 202 16.76 8.07 23.38
N ALA A 203 16.47 7.05 22.58
CA ALA A 203 16.26 7.18 21.14
C ALA A 203 15.01 7.99 20.82
N THR A 204 13.92 7.77 21.54
CA THR A 204 12.67 8.53 21.43
C THR A 204 12.90 10.01 21.78
N LEU A 205 13.69 10.28 22.83
CA LEU A 205 14.01 11.64 23.28
C LEU A 205 14.86 12.43 22.30
N ARG A 206 15.93 11.81 21.77
CA ARG A 206 16.95 12.52 20.97
C ARG A 206 16.63 12.54 19.48
N ARG A 207 16.00 11.48 18.95
CA ARG A 207 15.73 11.32 17.53
C ARG A 207 14.27 11.50 17.14
N GLY A 208 13.35 11.52 18.13
CA GLY A 208 11.91 11.50 17.88
C GLY A 208 11.47 10.23 17.15
N GLU A 209 12.22 9.16 17.29
CA GLU A 209 11.88 7.88 16.68
C GLU A 209 10.78 7.21 17.49
N ILE A 210 9.63 7.00 16.86
CA ILE A 210 8.50 6.29 17.43
C ILE A 210 8.49 4.93 16.76
N LEU A 211 9.07 3.94 17.43
CA LEU A 211 9.27 2.62 16.84
C LEU A 211 8.02 1.75 16.96
N ASN A 212 7.44 1.64 18.16
CA ASN A 212 6.28 0.79 18.42
C ASN A 212 5.32 1.44 19.43
N LEU A 213 4.04 1.53 19.05
CA LEU A 213 2.95 1.90 19.92
C LEU A 213 1.88 0.80 19.90
N SER A 214 1.51 0.26 21.06
CA SER A 214 0.50 -0.80 21.17
C SER A 214 0.76 -2.00 20.26
N ASN A 215 2.00 -2.41 20.09
CA ASN A 215 2.45 -3.49 19.17
C ASN A 215 2.26 -3.18 17.67
N LEU A 216 2.13 -1.90 17.31
CA LEU A 216 2.11 -1.44 15.93
C LEU A 216 3.39 -0.66 15.64
N SER A 217 4.15 -1.08 14.63
CA SER A 217 5.30 -0.32 14.11
C SER A 217 4.80 0.90 13.36
N ILE A 218 5.06 2.10 13.90
CA ILE A 218 4.65 3.35 13.25
C ILE A 218 5.63 3.67 12.13
N ARG A 219 5.11 3.82 10.93
CA ARG A 219 5.87 4.17 9.72
C ARG A 219 5.26 5.39 9.06
N GLU A 220 6.09 6.37 8.77
CA GLU A 220 5.63 7.54 8.01
C GLU A 220 5.64 7.24 6.51
N THR A 221 4.72 7.86 5.79
CA THR A 221 4.70 7.89 4.34
C THR A 221 4.69 9.33 3.83
N SER A 222 5.46 9.59 2.78
CA SER A 222 5.44 10.87 2.07
C SER A 222 4.30 10.96 1.05
N GLN A 223 3.62 9.83 0.78
CA GLN A 223 2.55 9.72 -0.21
C GLN A 223 1.21 9.33 0.46
N PRO A 224 0.66 10.17 1.36
CA PRO A 224 -0.62 9.88 1.99
C PRO A 224 -1.75 9.95 0.96
N VAL A 225 -2.71 9.06 1.08
CA VAL A 225 -3.93 9.11 0.28
C VAL A 225 -4.95 10.02 0.97
N THR A 226 -5.40 11.04 0.25
CA THR A 226 -6.59 11.81 0.63
C THR A 226 -7.77 11.25 -0.17
N THR A 227 -8.81 10.84 0.52
CA THR A 227 -10.00 10.27 -0.12
C THR A 227 -10.82 11.34 -0.81
N VAL A 228 -11.48 10.97 -1.90
CA VAL A 228 -12.53 11.78 -2.52
C VAL A 228 -13.86 11.17 -2.09
N ALA A 229 -14.56 11.83 -1.18
CA ALA A 229 -15.84 11.32 -0.67
C ALA A 229 -16.94 11.36 -1.74
N GLY A 230 -17.79 10.35 -1.73
CA GLY A 230 -19.05 10.38 -2.47
C GLY A 230 -19.98 11.49 -1.99
N THR A 231 -21.00 11.80 -2.78
CA THR A 231 -22.00 12.84 -2.48
C THR A 231 -23.26 12.29 -1.80
N GLY A 232 -23.22 11.01 -1.37
CA GLY A 232 -24.36 10.30 -0.80
C GLY A 232 -24.88 10.93 0.49
N ALA A 233 -26.18 11.12 0.57
CA ALA A 233 -26.85 11.68 1.73
C ALA A 233 -28.21 11.01 1.99
N ASN A 234 -28.59 10.93 3.26
CA ASN A 234 -29.89 10.41 3.72
C ASN A 234 -30.20 8.97 3.30
N TYR A 235 -29.18 8.16 3.11
CA TYR A 235 -29.35 6.73 2.88
C TYR A 235 -29.77 6.01 4.16
N VAL A 236 -30.63 5.02 4.01
CA VAL A 236 -30.99 4.09 5.09
C VAL A 236 -30.94 2.64 4.57
N VAL A 237 -30.75 1.72 5.48
CA VAL A 237 -30.74 0.27 5.18
C VAL A 237 -32.12 -0.18 4.73
N ASN A 238 -32.18 -0.96 3.66
CA ASN A 238 -33.40 -1.57 3.14
C ASN A 238 -33.46 -3.05 3.50
N GLY A 239 -34.30 -3.37 4.47
CA GLY A 239 -34.40 -4.71 5.04
C GLY A 239 -33.34 -5.01 6.08
N ALA A 240 -33.71 -5.87 7.04
CA ALA A 240 -32.76 -6.30 8.08
C ALA A 240 -31.57 -7.04 7.49
N THR A 241 -30.37 -6.68 7.89
CA THR A 241 -29.12 -7.26 7.42
C THR A 241 -28.37 -7.92 8.59
N ALA A 242 -28.02 -9.19 8.45
CA ALA A 242 -27.40 -9.98 9.51
C ALA A 242 -25.92 -9.58 9.76
N VAL A 243 -25.40 -9.95 10.94
CA VAL A 243 -23.97 -9.88 11.26
C VAL A 243 -23.16 -10.67 10.24
N GLY A 244 -22.02 -10.13 9.80
CA GLY A 244 -21.13 -10.74 8.81
C GLY A 244 -21.56 -10.54 7.35
N ALA A 245 -22.72 -9.93 7.09
CA ALA A 245 -23.11 -9.60 5.73
C ALA A 245 -22.20 -8.50 5.15
N THR A 246 -21.76 -8.70 3.92
CA THR A 246 -20.94 -7.73 3.17
C THR A 246 -21.76 -6.91 2.19
N SER A 247 -22.93 -7.41 1.80
CA SER A 247 -23.84 -6.76 0.85
C SER A 247 -24.99 -6.10 1.62
N ILE A 248 -25.17 -4.79 1.44
CA ILE A 248 -26.17 -3.99 2.14
C ILE A 248 -26.98 -3.24 1.09
N VAL A 249 -28.29 -3.43 1.14
CA VAL A 249 -29.20 -2.72 0.25
C VAL A 249 -29.56 -1.37 0.88
N LEU A 250 -29.47 -0.29 0.14
CA LEU A 250 -29.82 1.06 0.55
C LEU A 250 -31.10 1.50 -0.12
N LYS A 251 -31.94 2.17 0.64
CA LYS A 251 -33.17 2.84 0.15
C LYS A 251 -33.16 4.31 0.54
N THR A 252 -34.05 5.08 -0.03
CA THR A 252 -34.10 6.54 0.12
C THR A 252 -32.75 7.18 -0.17
N GLY A 253 -32.53 8.41 0.11
CA GLY A 253 -31.23 9.05 -0.13
C GLY A 253 -30.95 9.42 -1.59
N THR A 254 -29.91 10.19 -1.78
CA THR A 254 -29.48 10.75 -3.06
C THR A 254 -27.97 10.84 -3.10
N GLY A 255 -27.41 11.02 -4.31
CA GLY A 255 -25.97 11.15 -4.49
C GLY A 255 -25.26 9.81 -4.63
N THR A 256 -23.95 9.83 -4.68
CA THR A 256 -23.11 8.67 -4.95
C THR A 256 -22.39 8.17 -3.70
N VAL A 257 -22.24 6.87 -3.58
CA VAL A 257 -21.29 6.22 -2.68
C VAL A 257 -20.19 5.64 -3.57
N VAL A 258 -18.93 5.95 -3.31
CA VAL A 258 -17.81 5.51 -4.14
C VAL A 258 -16.96 4.48 -3.40
N PRO A 259 -16.20 3.62 -4.11
CA PRO A 259 -15.24 2.72 -3.47
C PRO A 259 -14.23 3.51 -2.62
N GLY A 260 -13.95 3.01 -1.41
CA GLY A 260 -13.10 3.70 -0.45
C GLY A 260 -13.80 4.68 0.47
N ASP A 261 -15.10 4.96 0.26
CA ASP A 261 -15.89 5.71 1.23
C ASP A 261 -16.01 4.95 2.54
N VAL A 262 -16.12 5.70 3.63
CA VAL A 262 -16.44 5.14 4.94
C VAL A 262 -17.88 5.43 5.27
N VAL A 263 -18.66 4.38 5.48
CA VAL A 263 -20.04 4.46 5.90
C VAL A 263 -20.19 4.08 7.37
N THR A 264 -20.94 4.87 8.11
CA THR A 264 -21.30 4.60 9.49
C THR A 264 -22.69 3.99 9.55
N ILE A 265 -22.80 2.81 10.14
CA ILE A 265 -24.06 2.10 10.40
C ILE A 265 -24.08 1.73 11.88
N GLY A 266 -25.03 2.27 12.63
CA GLY A 266 -25.00 2.16 14.10
C GLY A 266 -23.73 2.76 14.70
N ASN A 267 -22.99 1.96 15.46
CA ASN A 267 -21.76 2.41 16.12
C ASN A 267 -20.46 2.08 15.35
N TYR A 268 -20.57 1.48 14.17
CA TYR A 268 -19.42 0.99 13.44
C TYR A 268 -19.24 1.70 12.10
N LYS A 269 -17.98 1.85 11.71
CA LYS A 269 -17.57 2.47 10.44
C LYS A 269 -16.98 1.40 9.54
N TYR A 270 -17.51 1.29 8.32
CA TYR A 270 -17.13 0.27 7.34
C TYR A 270 -16.60 0.92 6.08
N VAL A 271 -15.61 0.31 5.46
CA VAL A 271 -15.07 0.78 4.18
C VAL A 271 -15.85 0.12 3.04
N VAL A 272 -16.29 0.93 2.08
CA VAL A 272 -17.05 0.49 0.92
C VAL A 272 -16.10 -0.01 -0.17
N VAL A 273 -16.32 -1.24 -0.63
CA VAL A 273 -15.58 -1.85 -1.74
C VAL A 273 -16.26 -1.55 -3.07
N THR A 274 -17.59 -1.70 -3.10
CA THR A 274 -18.39 -1.39 -4.30
C THR A 274 -19.46 -0.38 -3.92
N GLY A 275 -19.41 0.78 -4.55
CA GLY A 275 -20.33 1.86 -4.32
C GLY A 275 -21.55 1.81 -5.23
N VAL A 276 -22.38 2.85 -5.15
CA VAL A 276 -23.63 3.00 -5.91
C VAL A 276 -23.89 4.47 -6.26
N ALA A 277 -24.48 4.72 -7.41
CA ALA A 277 -24.79 6.08 -7.87
C ALA A 277 -26.19 6.58 -7.46
N ALA A 278 -27.05 5.69 -6.94
CA ALA A 278 -28.44 5.92 -6.52
C ALA A 278 -28.80 4.87 -5.47
N PRO A 279 -29.98 4.89 -4.85
CA PRO A 279 -30.41 3.78 -3.98
C PRO A 279 -30.18 2.41 -4.64
N GLY A 280 -29.53 1.51 -3.96
CA GLY A 280 -29.12 0.21 -4.49
C GLY A 280 -28.23 -0.54 -3.50
N THR A 281 -27.47 -1.52 -3.96
CA THR A 281 -26.67 -2.37 -3.12
C THR A 281 -25.22 -1.89 -3.06
N ILE A 282 -24.73 -1.57 -1.87
CA ILE A 282 -23.30 -1.36 -1.60
C ILE A 282 -22.67 -2.66 -1.10
N VAL A 283 -21.38 -2.83 -1.36
CA VAL A 283 -20.59 -3.92 -0.80
C VAL A 283 -19.51 -3.33 0.10
N ILE A 284 -19.51 -3.75 1.37
CA ILE A 284 -18.48 -3.40 2.35
C ILE A 284 -17.41 -4.49 2.41
N ALA A 285 -16.22 -4.15 2.89
CA ALA A 285 -15.13 -5.10 3.00
C ALA A 285 -15.40 -6.19 4.05
N GLU A 286 -14.80 -7.37 3.85
CA GLU A 286 -14.79 -8.42 4.86
C GLU A 286 -14.14 -7.95 6.18
N PRO A 287 -14.65 -8.38 7.34
CA PRO A 287 -15.61 -9.47 7.60
C PRO A 287 -17.09 -9.07 7.52
N GLY A 288 -17.44 -7.90 6.98
CA GLY A 288 -18.81 -7.42 6.89
C GLY A 288 -19.30 -6.75 8.19
N LEU A 289 -20.62 -6.71 8.36
CA LEU A 289 -21.27 -6.07 9.52
C LEU A 289 -20.88 -6.72 10.85
N ARG A 290 -20.46 -5.89 11.80
CA ARG A 290 -20.14 -6.32 13.18
C ARG A 290 -21.39 -6.48 14.06
N ALA A 291 -22.41 -5.71 13.77
CA ALA A 291 -23.73 -5.79 14.39
C ALA A 291 -24.79 -5.87 13.29
N ALA A 292 -25.90 -6.55 13.60
CA ALA A 292 -27.02 -6.58 12.68
C ALA A 292 -27.56 -5.17 12.46
N ALA A 293 -27.91 -4.83 11.23
CA ALA A 293 -28.56 -3.58 10.87
C ALA A 293 -30.05 -3.85 10.67
N ALA A 294 -30.89 -3.00 11.27
CA ALA A 294 -32.33 -3.06 11.11
C ALA A 294 -32.80 -2.33 9.85
N ASP A 295 -34.00 -2.65 9.38
CA ASP A 295 -34.62 -1.87 8.32
C ASP A 295 -34.84 -0.42 8.77
N GLY A 296 -34.36 0.55 7.98
CA GLY A 296 -34.45 1.97 8.28
C GLY A 296 -33.27 2.54 9.08
N ASP A 297 -32.28 1.73 9.45
CA ASP A 297 -31.07 2.25 10.09
C ASP A 297 -30.37 3.26 9.17
N THR A 298 -29.94 4.38 9.75
CA THR A 298 -29.28 5.45 9.00
C THR A 298 -27.89 5.04 8.56
N VAL A 299 -27.56 5.39 7.32
CA VAL A 299 -26.24 5.20 6.73
C VAL A 299 -25.62 6.57 6.46
N THR A 300 -24.60 6.93 7.23
CA THR A 300 -23.93 8.22 7.11
C THR A 300 -22.58 8.04 6.43
N LEU A 301 -22.32 8.79 5.36
CA LEU A 301 -21.02 8.85 4.71
C LEU A 301 -20.09 9.81 5.46
N ALA A 302 -18.81 9.40 5.57
CA ALA A 302 -17.76 10.29 6.05
C ALA A 302 -17.39 11.30 4.95
N ALA A 303 -17.00 12.51 5.35
CA ALA A 303 -16.39 13.47 4.43
C ALA A 303 -15.00 12.97 3.97
N ALA A 304 -14.36 13.67 3.04
CA ALA A 304 -12.99 13.41 2.63
C ALA A 304 -12.03 13.47 3.83
N TYR A 305 -11.09 12.55 3.88
CA TYR A 305 -10.14 12.42 4.99
C TYR A 305 -8.76 11.97 4.49
N ASN A 306 -7.74 12.25 5.29
CA ASN A 306 -6.43 11.67 5.08
C ASN A 306 -6.41 10.25 5.67
N CYS A 307 -5.99 9.29 4.85
CA CYS A 307 -5.97 7.89 5.22
C CYS A 307 -4.65 7.54 5.91
N ASN A 308 -4.72 7.13 7.17
CA ASN A 308 -3.66 6.40 7.85
C ASN A 308 -4.14 4.95 7.98
N THR A 309 -3.27 3.98 7.73
CA THR A 309 -3.72 2.58 7.66
C THR A 309 -2.88 1.70 8.57
N ALA A 310 -3.55 0.93 9.43
CA ALA A 310 -2.92 -0.15 10.18
C ALA A 310 -3.16 -1.47 9.47
N PHE A 311 -2.12 -2.27 9.29
CA PHE A 311 -2.21 -3.54 8.59
C PHE A 311 -1.14 -4.52 9.03
N HIS A 312 -1.43 -5.80 8.86
CA HIS A 312 -0.47 -6.87 9.01
C HIS A 312 0.26 -7.09 7.68
N ARG A 313 1.56 -7.40 7.75
CA ARG A 313 2.42 -7.57 6.55
C ARG A 313 1.84 -8.52 5.50
N SER A 314 1.22 -9.63 5.92
CA SER A 314 0.62 -10.61 5.00
C SER A 314 -0.67 -10.14 4.32
N ALA A 315 -1.25 -9.01 4.75
CA ALA A 315 -2.50 -8.52 4.21
C ALA A 315 -2.33 -7.90 2.81
N ILE A 316 -1.17 -7.29 2.56
CA ILE A 316 -0.87 -6.59 1.30
C ILE A 316 0.39 -7.19 0.69
N GLU A 317 0.31 -7.55 -0.57
CA GLU A 317 1.45 -8.03 -1.35
C GLU A 317 1.72 -7.06 -2.50
N LEU A 318 2.98 -6.66 -2.63
CA LEU A 318 3.53 -5.90 -3.75
C LEU A 318 4.34 -6.84 -4.62
N VAL A 319 3.92 -7.05 -5.85
CA VAL A 319 4.66 -7.81 -6.86
C VAL A 319 5.41 -6.86 -7.76
N MET A 320 6.68 -7.14 -8.01
CA MET A 320 7.52 -6.39 -8.93
C MET A 320 8.27 -7.32 -9.87
N ARG A 321 8.32 -6.97 -11.14
CA ARG A 321 9.00 -7.74 -12.19
C ARG A 321 9.61 -6.79 -13.23
N PRO A 322 10.76 -7.15 -13.84
CA PRO A 322 11.22 -6.46 -15.04
C PRO A 322 10.30 -6.78 -16.24
N PRO A 323 10.29 -5.94 -17.28
CA PRO A 323 9.55 -6.22 -18.50
C PRO A 323 10.10 -7.47 -19.22
N ALA A 324 9.19 -8.25 -19.83
CA ALA A 324 9.59 -9.35 -20.69
C ALA A 324 10.21 -8.84 -21.99
N LEU A 325 11.28 -9.48 -22.42
CA LEU A 325 11.94 -9.16 -23.68
C LEU A 325 11.31 -9.93 -24.84
N PRO A 326 11.24 -9.33 -26.04
CA PRO A 326 10.84 -10.06 -27.24
C PRO A 326 11.87 -11.14 -27.58
N ALA A 327 11.41 -12.18 -28.28
CA ALA A 327 12.29 -13.23 -28.76
C ALA A 327 13.35 -12.62 -29.70
N GLY A 328 14.63 -12.83 -29.40
CA GLY A 328 15.74 -12.22 -30.13
C GLY A 328 16.23 -10.88 -29.55
N GLY A 329 15.64 -10.41 -28.44
CA GLY A 329 16.00 -9.15 -27.80
C GLY A 329 15.34 -7.93 -28.48
N ASP A 330 15.64 -6.75 -27.98
CA ASP A 330 15.27 -5.47 -28.57
C ASP A 330 16.51 -4.66 -28.99
N ILE A 331 16.33 -3.39 -29.36
CA ILE A 331 17.42 -2.50 -29.78
C ILE A 331 18.26 -1.97 -28.61
N ALA A 332 18.01 -2.39 -27.38
CA ALA A 332 18.84 -2.00 -26.23
C ALA A 332 20.24 -2.61 -26.39
N ILE A 333 21.26 -1.79 -26.18
CA ILE A 333 22.65 -2.22 -26.30
C ILE A 333 23.07 -3.01 -25.08
N GLU A 334 22.65 -2.52 -23.93
CA GLU A 334 22.95 -3.12 -22.65
C GLU A 334 21.74 -3.02 -21.72
N ARG A 335 21.62 -4.00 -20.83
CA ARG A 335 20.59 -4.08 -19.78
C ARG A 335 21.21 -4.49 -18.47
N MET A 336 20.69 -3.93 -17.40
CA MET A 336 21.08 -4.28 -16.05
C MET A 336 19.86 -4.28 -15.14
N THR A 337 19.69 -5.33 -14.34
CA THR A 337 18.68 -5.38 -13.29
C THR A 337 19.33 -5.00 -11.96
N VAL A 338 18.80 -4.00 -11.29
CA VAL A 338 19.26 -3.50 -9.99
C VAL A 338 18.17 -3.73 -8.96
N GLN A 339 18.54 -4.19 -7.79
CA GLN A 339 17.65 -4.34 -6.65
C GLN A 339 18.03 -3.34 -5.56
N ASP A 340 17.03 -2.64 -5.03
CA ASP A 340 17.17 -1.68 -3.94
C ASP A 340 17.27 -2.38 -2.58
N ASP A 341 17.65 -1.62 -1.54
CA ASP A 341 17.76 -2.05 -0.14
C ASP A 341 16.46 -2.61 0.46
N ILE A 342 15.31 -2.14 -0.02
CA ILE A 342 13.99 -2.61 0.39
C ILE A 342 13.40 -3.70 -0.51
N GLY A 343 14.19 -4.23 -1.46
CA GLY A 343 13.79 -5.32 -2.34
C GLY A 343 13.08 -4.91 -3.63
N LEU A 344 13.03 -3.62 -3.97
CA LEU A 344 12.46 -3.15 -5.23
C LEU A 344 13.41 -3.47 -6.40
N VAL A 345 12.86 -3.97 -7.50
CA VAL A 345 13.62 -4.38 -8.68
C VAL A 345 13.38 -3.39 -9.82
N TYR A 346 14.47 -2.88 -10.37
CA TYR A 346 14.47 -1.96 -11.52
C TYR A 346 15.26 -2.58 -12.66
N GLU A 347 14.78 -2.46 -13.88
CA GLU A 347 15.56 -2.73 -15.06
C GLU A 347 16.04 -1.40 -15.66
N ILE A 348 17.34 -1.32 -15.92
CA ILE A 348 17.97 -0.17 -16.57
C ILE A 348 18.43 -0.64 -17.94
N ALA A 349 17.93 0.00 -18.98
CA ALA A 349 18.29 -0.28 -20.36
C ALA A 349 18.93 0.95 -20.99
N MET A 350 19.93 0.74 -21.86
CA MET A 350 20.56 1.77 -22.63
C MET A 350 20.26 1.58 -24.12
N TYR A 351 19.64 2.59 -24.71
CA TYR A 351 19.31 2.65 -26.14
C TYR A 351 20.18 3.68 -26.85
N LYS A 352 20.63 3.36 -28.05
CA LYS A 352 21.27 4.35 -28.95
C LYS A 352 20.27 4.80 -30.02
N GLY A 353 20.14 6.11 -30.16
CA GLY A 353 19.36 6.74 -31.19
C GLY A 353 20.21 7.64 -32.09
N TYR A 354 19.56 8.40 -32.95
CA TYR A 354 20.23 9.38 -33.80
C TYR A 354 20.74 10.54 -32.93
N LEU A 355 22.05 10.71 -32.85
CA LEU A 355 22.78 11.73 -32.08
C LEU A 355 22.47 11.75 -30.56
N MET A 356 21.85 10.71 -30.03
CA MET A 356 21.52 10.63 -28.62
C MET A 356 21.61 9.21 -28.06
N ASN A 357 21.90 9.10 -26.78
CA ASN A 357 21.67 7.91 -25.99
C ASN A 357 20.48 8.14 -25.07
N SER A 358 19.71 7.11 -24.79
CA SER A 358 18.63 7.17 -23.80
C SER A 358 18.82 6.07 -22.78
N PHE A 359 18.79 6.44 -21.51
CA PHE A 359 18.73 5.48 -20.40
C PHE A 359 17.27 5.37 -20.00
N GLU A 360 16.77 4.16 -19.87
CA GLU A 360 15.43 3.88 -19.43
C GLU A 360 15.49 3.07 -18.15
N ILE A 361 14.80 3.53 -17.11
CA ILE A 361 14.58 2.80 -15.87
C ILE A 361 13.13 2.41 -15.86
N VAL A 362 12.85 1.12 -15.81
CA VAL A 362 11.49 0.58 -15.89
C VAL A 362 11.27 -0.53 -14.89
N THR A 363 10.06 -0.61 -14.36
CA THR A 363 9.58 -1.73 -13.56
C THR A 363 8.08 -1.92 -13.77
N TYR A 364 7.66 -3.17 -13.78
CA TYR A 364 6.25 -3.56 -13.79
C TYR A 364 5.87 -3.97 -12.39
N TYR A 365 4.77 -3.46 -11.88
CA TYR A 365 4.37 -3.70 -10.51
C TYR A 365 2.86 -3.79 -10.36
N GLN A 366 2.43 -4.41 -9.28
CA GLN A 366 1.05 -4.42 -8.82
C GLN A 366 1.03 -4.68 -7.32
N ALA A 367 0.21 -3.93 -6.60
CA ALA A 367 -0.12 -4.23 -5.21
C ALA A 367 -1.55 -4.77 -5.12
N LYS A 368 -1.79 -5.68 -4.17
CA LYS A 368 -3.12 -6.23 -3.89
C LYS A 368 -3.31 -6.47 -2.39
N ALA A 369 -4.47 -6.09 -1.89
CA ALA A 369 -4.92 -6.47 -0.56
C ALA A 369 -5.56 -7.87 -0.66
N TRP A 370 -4.93 -8.87 -0.05
CA TRP A 370 -5.42 -10.25 -0.05
C TRP A 370 -6.42 -10.51 1.07
N ASN A 371 -6.25 -9.83 2.19
CA ASN A 371 -7.07 -10.06 3.38
C ASN A 371 -7.48 -8.72 4.01
N SER A 372 -8.67 -8.26 3.65
CA SER A 372 -9.25 -7.01 4.19
C SER A 372 -9.42 -7.03 5.71
N LYS A 373 -9.60 -8.22 6.32
CA LYS A 373 -9.75 -8.38 7.77
C LYS A 373 -8.54 -7.84 8.54
N TYR A 374 -7.35 -7.93 7.93
CA TYR A 374 -6.08 -7.53 8.54
C TYR A 374 -5.65 -6.11 8.16
N ILE A 375 -6.59 -5.30 7.67
CA ILE A 375 -6.38 -3.91 7.32
C ILE A 375 -7.46 -3.06 7.97
N ALA A 376 -7.06 -1.99 8.65
CA ALA A 376 -7.96 -1.03 9.29
C ALA A 376 -7.54 0.40 9.00
N THR A 377 -8.50 1.29 8.75
CA THR A 377 -8.25 2.70 8.45
C THR A 377 -8.38 3.55 9.70
N LEU A 378 -7.42 4.47 9.89
CA LEU A 378 -7.47 5.56 10.86
C LEU A 378 -7.69 6.86 10.09
N MET A 379 -8.90 7.41 10.17
CA MET A 379 -9.27 8.65 9.49
C MET A 379 -8.61 9.86 10.19
N GLY A 380 -8.13 10.81 9.36
CA GLY A 380 -7.49 12.02 9.83
C GLY A 380 -7.81 13.27 8.99
#